data_483a977d7e87cdc173b45253f1cfbc1b
#
_entry.id   483a977d7e87cdc173b45253f1cfbc1b
#
_cell.length_a   1.000
_cell.length_b   1.000
_cell.length_c   1.000
_cell.angle_alpha   90.00
_cell.angle_beta   90.00
_cell.angle_gamma   90.00
#
_symmetry.space_group_name_H-M   'P 1'
#
loop_
_entity.id
_entity.type
_entity.pdbx_description
1 polymer ?
#
loop_
_entity_poly.entity_id
_entity_poly.type
_entity_poly.pdbx_seq_one_letter_code
_entity_poly.pdbx_strand_id
1 'polypeptide(L)'
;MAILEVRNIEKHFGRTKVLKDVSFSMEEGNALAIIGSSGSGKTTLLRCLNFLERPDSGQIIVNGETLFDASEAGKDKDAELRKKRLHFGMVFQQFNLFPQYTALENVTLAERLLAQETPEFKKDKKAILTRIDEHGKELLDRMGLAERMNHYPHQLSGGQQQRVAIARALALK
;
A
#
# COMPACT_ATOMS: atom_id res chain seq x y z
N MET A 1 10.88 -19.15 -2.96
CA MET A 1 9.53 -19.33 -2.38
C MET A 1 8.72 -18.10 -2.75
N ALA A 2 7.51 -18.25 -3.29
CA ALA A 2 6.74 -17.11 -3.76
C ALA A 2 6.34 -16.19 -2.58
N ILE A 3 6.65 -14.90 -2.70
CA ILE A 3 6.22 -13.88 -1.76
C ILE A 3 4.74 -13.47 -1.98
N LEU A 4 4.28 -13.57 -3.23
CA LEU A 4 2.92 -13.31 -3.65
C LEU A 4 2.45 -14.40 -4.61
N GLU A 5 1.29 -14.98 -4.34
CA GLU A 5 0.59 -15.86 -5.26
C GLU A 5 -0.84 -15.35 -5.46
N VAL A 6 -1.23 -15.24 -6.71
CA VAL A 6 -2.55 -14.82 -7.15
C VAL A 6 -3.14 -15.95 -7.97
N ARG A 7 -4.31 -16.43 -7.58
CA ARG A 7 -4.94 -17.62 -8.19
C ARG A 7 -6.37 -17.30 -8.60
N ASN A 8 -6.64 -17.44 -9.90
CA ASN A 8 -7.98 -17.38 -10.50
C ASN A 8 -8.79 -16.12 -10.11
N ILE A 9 -8.13 -14.96 -10.03
CA ILE A 9 -8.80 -13.72 -9.67
C ILE A 9 -9.73 -13.26 -10.79
N GLU A 10 -10.98 -13.05 -10.42
CA GLU A 10 -12.00 -12.47 -11.28
C GLU A 10 -12.60 -11.21 -10.64
N LYS A 11 -13.00 -10.26 -11.50
CA LYS A 11 -13.71 -9.06 -11.05
C LYS A 11 -14.71 -8.60 -12.10
N HIS A 12 -15.93 -8.34 -11.63
CA HIS A 12 -17.04 -7.80 -12.43
C HIS A 12 -17.42 -6.42 -11.91
N PHE A 13 -17.87 -5.56 -12.81
CA PHE A 13 -18.61 -4.33 -12.51
C PHE A 13 -19.92 -4.36 -13.28
N GLY A 14 -21.01 -4.62 -12.58
CA GLY A 14 -22.29 -4.90 -13.16
C GLY A 14 -22.21 -6.14 -14.09
N ARG A 15 -22.48 -5.96 -15.39
CA ARG A 15 -22.41 -7.04 -16.38
C ARG A 15 -21.05 -7.19 -17.04
N THR A 16 -20.10 -6.31 -16.76
CA THR A 16 -18.79 -6.31 -17.41
C THR A 16 -17.77 -7.09 -16.57
N LYS A 17 -17.23 -8.18 -17.11
CA LYS A 17 -16.12 -8.94 -16.52
C LYS A 17 -14.81 -8.25 -16.90
N VAL A 18 -14.19 -7.57 -15.92
CA VAL A 18 -12.94 -6.80 -16.10
C VAL A 18 -11.70 -7.65 -15.88
N LEU A 19 -11.69 -8.48 -14.85
CA LEU A 19 -10.64 -9.47 -14.64
C LEU A 19 -11.20 -10.85 -14.93
N LYS A 20 -10.46 -11.64 -15.73
CA LYS A 20 -10.88 -12.95 -16.23
C LYS A 20 -9.81 -13.97 -15.91
N ASP A 21 -9.97 -14.66 -14.77
CA ASP A 21 -9.11 -15.76 -14.38
C ASP A 21 -7.61 -15.39 -14.35
N VAL A 22 -7.27 -14.33 -13.60
CA VAL A 22 -5.89 -13.85 -13.52
C VAL A 22 -5.13 -14.66 -12.47
N SER A 23 -4.04 -15.33 -12.90
CA SER A 23 -3.17 -16.10 -12.03
C SER A 23 -1.71 -15.80 -12.32
N PHE A 24 -0.91 -15.58 -11.28
CA PHE A 24 0.54 -15.42 -11.36
C PHE A 24 1.17 -15.58 -9.97
N SER A 25 2.48 -15.75 -9.95
CA SER A 25 3.28 -15.74 -8.73
C SER A 25 4.48 -14.82 -8.88
N MET A 26 4.99 -14.32 -7.76
CA MET A 26 6.17 -13.47 -7.69
C MET A 26 7.05 -13.90 -6.52
N GLU A 27 8.33 -14.04 -6.76
CA GLU A 27 9.33 -14.33 -5.73
C GLU A 27 9.91 -13.05 -5.15
N GLU A 28 10.49 -13.15 -3.96
CA GLU A 28 11.16 -12.03 -3.32
C GLU A 28 12.30 -11.51 -4.21
N GLY A 29 12.44 -10.18 -4.25
CA GLY A 29 13.43 -9.49 -5.08
C GLY A 29 13.06 -9.35 -6.56
N ASN A 30 11.98 -9.98 -7.02
CA ASN A 30 11.52 -9.86 -8.40
C ASN A 30 10.62 -8.65 -8.60
N ALA A 31 10.59 -8.15 -9.84
CA ALA A 31 9.65 -7.13 -10.28
C ALA A 31 8.72 -7.70 -11.35
N LEU A 32 7.42 -7.46 -11.22
CA LEU A 32 6.40 -7.86 -12.20
C LEU A 32 5.85 -6.61 -12.90
N ALA A 33 5.96 -6.57 -14.22
CA ALA A 33 5.36 -5.53 -15.05
C ALA A 33 4.00 -6.00 -15.60
N ILE A 34 2.95 -5.20 -15.36
CA ILE A 34 1.61 -5.42 -15.90
C ILE A 34 1.40 -4.46 -17.07
N ILE A 35 1.38 -4.98 -18.30
CA ILE A 35 1.28 -4.22 -19.53
C ILE A 35 -0.07 -4.49 -20.22
N GLY A 36 -0.63 -3.50 -20.89
CA GLY A 36 -1.88 -3.61 -21.63
C GLY A 36 -2.47 -2.24 -21.98
N SER A 37 -3.48 -2.23 -22.86
CA SER A 37 -4.20 -1.03 -23.28
C SER A 37 -4.92 -0.33 -22.12
N SER A 38 -5.32 0.93 -22.33
CA SER A 38 -6.22 1.60 -21.37
C SER A 38 -7.52 0.82 -21.20
N GLY A 39 -8.02 0.70 -19.99
CA GLY A 39 -9.24 -0.06 -19.70
C GLY A 39 -9.07 -1.59 -19.60
N SER A 40 -7.87 -2.15 -19.80
CA SER A 40 -7.62 -3.61 -19.74
C SER A 40 -7.67 -4.22 -18.32
N GLY A 41 -7.99 -3.44 -17.28
CA GLY A 41 -8.11 -3.95 -15.92
C GLY A 41 -6.86 -3.87 -15.04
N LYS A 42 -5.74 -3.30 -15.52
CA LYS A 42 -4.47 -3.20 -14.74
C LYS A 42 -4.66 -2.54 -13.37
N THR A 43 -5.32 -1.38 -13.35
CA THR A 43 -5.61 -0.65 -12.10
C THR A 43 -6.58 -1.44 -11.22
N THR A 44 -7.55 -2.13 -11.81
CA THR A 44 -8.49 -2.98 -11.08
C THR A 44 -7.76 -4.14 -10.41
N LEU A 45 -6.82 -4.78 -11.12
CA LEU A 45 -5.99 -5.85 -10.54
C LEU A 45 -5.17 -5.32 -9.35
N LEU A 46 -4.46 -4.21 -9.51
CA LEU A 46 -3.71 -3.60 -8.40
C LEU A 46 -4.60 -3.23 -7.20
N ARG A 47 -5.82 -2.74 -7.46
CA ARG A 47 -6.79 -2.45 -6.39
C ARG A 47 -7.31 -3.72 -5.72
N CYS A 48 -7.45 -4.82 -6.46
CA CYS A 48 -7.80 -6.11 -5.87
C CYS A 48 -6.69 -6.64 -4.97
N LEU A 49 -5.43 -6.53 -5.40
CA LEU A 49 -4.28 -7.00 -4.62
C LEU A 49 -4.15 -6.28 -3.27
N ASN A 50 -4.42 -4.99 -3.23
CA ASN A 50 -4.32 -4.22 -1.98
C ASN A 50 -5.67 -4.01 -1.27
N PHE A 51 -6.69 -4.79 -1.63
CA PHE A 51 -8.03 -4.78 -0.99
C PHE A 51 -8.75 -3.42 -1.04
N LEU A 52 -8.42 -2.54 -1.99
CA LEU A 52 -9.24 -1.36 -2.31
C LEU A 52 -10.49 -1.73 -3.14
N GLU A 53 -10.38 -2.81 -3.90
CA GLU A 53 -11.50 -3.49 -4.56
C GLU A 53 -11.51 -4.93 -4.09
N ARG A 54 -12.69 -5.49 -3.86
CA ARG A 54 -12.81 -6.91 -3.51
C ARG A 54 -12.90 -7.75 -4.77
N PRO A 55 -12.05 -8.78 -4.97
CA PRO A 55 -12.26 -9.75 -6.03
C PRO A 55 -13.58 -10.52 -5.86
N ASP A 56 -14.17 -10.96 -6.95
CA ASP A 56 -15.41 -11.77 -6.91
C ASP A 56 -15.12 -13.27 -6.83
N SER A 57 -13.92 -13.71 -7.30
CA SER A 57 -13.42 -15.07 -7.14
C SER A 57 -11.91 -15.12 -7.02
N GLY A 58 -11.39 -16.29 -6.65
CA GLY A 58 -9.96 -16.59 -6.56
C GLY A 58 -9.37 -16.38 -5.16
N GLN A 59 -8.03 -16.43 -5.11
CA GLN A 59 -7.26 -16.34 -3.88
C GLN A 59 -6.08 -15.39 -4.02
N ILE A 60 -5.70 -14.72 -2.92
CA ILE A 60 -4.48 -13.92 -2.78
C ILE A 60 -3.72 -14.44 -1.56
N ILE A 61 -2.48 -14.92 -1.79
CA ILE A 61 -1.62 -15.50 -0.78
C ILE A 61 -0.34 -14.66 -0.72
N VAL A 62 0.06 -14.25 0.48
CA VAL A 62 1.29 -13.45 0.73
C VAL A 62 2.12 -14.16 1.78
N ASN A 63 3.39 -14.42 1.49
CA ASN A 63 4.31 -15.15 2.37
C ASN A 63 3.74 -16.50 2.88
N GLY A 64 2.96 -17.19 2.03
CA GLY A 64 2.29 -18.45 2.39
C GLY A 64 1.00 -18.28 3.21
N GLU A 65 0.64 -17.08 3.61
CA GLU A 65 -0.61 -16.77 4.31
C GLU A 65 -1.70 -16.39 3.31
N THR A 66 -2.86 -17.04 3.37
CA THR A 66 -4.03 -16.70 2.54
C THR A 66 -4.70 -15.45 3.09
N LEU A 67 -4.47 -14.31 2.43
CA LEU A 67 -5.10 -13.04 2.80
C LEU A 67 -6.52 -12.90 2.27
N PHE A 68 -6.83 -13.55 1.14
CA PHE A 68 -8.14 -13.54 0.53
C PHE A 68 -8.46 -14.90 -0.08
N ASP A 69 -9.67 -15.38 0.20
CA ASP A 69 -10.29 -16.52 -0.45
C ASP A 69 -11.76 -16.18 -0.72
N ALA A 70 -12.18 -16.25 -1.98
CA ALA A 70 -13.55 -15.94 -2.37
C ALA A 70 -14.57 -16.90 -1.76
N SER A 71 -14.18 -18.15 -1.46
CA SER A 71 -15.07 -19.14 -0.80
C SER A 71 -15.42 -18.75 0.64
N GLU A 72 -14.58 -17.94 1.28
CA GLU A 72 -14.80 -17.39 2.63
C GLU A 72 -15.30 -15.93 2.60
N ALA A 73 -15.60 -15.42 1.41
CA ALA A 73 -16.00 -14.04 1.19
C ALA A 73 -17.27 -13.69 1.98
N GLY A 74 -17.23 -12.56 2.70
CA GLY A 74 -18.33 -12.07 3.53
C GLY A 74 -18.08 -12.12 5.03
N LYS A 75 -17.00 -12.78 5.49
CA LYS A 75 -16.66 -12.90 6.92
C LYS A 75 -15.71 -11.80 7.41
N ASP A 76 -15.01 -11.10 6.49
CA ASP A 76 -14.03 -10.07 6.88
C ASP A 76 -14.72 -8.85 7.51
N LYS A 77 -14.33 -8.55 8.74
CA LYS A 77 -14.67 -7.29 9.40
C LYS A 77 -13.74 -6.19 8.89
N ASP A 78 -14.17 -4.92 8.95
CA ASP A 78 -13.38 -3.76 8.50
C ASP A 78 -11.96 -3.73 9.14
N ALA A 79 -11.86 -4.14 10.40
CA ALA A 79 -10.58 -4.22 11.11
C ALA A 79 -9.61 -5.26 10.49
N GLU A 80 -10.13 -6.40 10.00
CA GLU A 80 -9.32 -7.43 9.33
C GLU A 80 -8.88 -6.96 7.95
N LEU A 81 -9.77 -6.29 7.22
CA LEU A 81 -9.43 -5.69 5.92
C LEU A 81 -8.32 -4.64 6.06
N ARG A 82 -8.35 -3.82 7.12
CA ARG A 82 -7.29 -2.85 7.42
C ARG A 82 -5.94 -3.55 7.62
N LYS A 83 -5.89 -4.66 8.39
CA LYS A 83 -4.66 -5.44 8.59
C LYS A 83 -4.14 -6.02 7.27
N LYS A 84 -5.02 -6.60 6.45
CA LYS A 84 -4.64 -7.15 5.13
C LYS A 84 -4.02 -6.08 4.21
N ARG A 85 -4.52 -4.84 4.24
CA ARG A 85 -3.96 -3.71 3.48
C ARG A 85 -2.53 -3.35 3.88
N LEU A 86 -2.10 -3.62 5.11
CA LEU A 86 -0.75 -3.33 5.58
C LEU A 86 0.32 -4.21 4.91
N HIS A 87 -0.07 -5.33 4.29
CA HIS A 87 0.86 -6.18 3.52
C HIS A 87 1.33 -5.52 2.21
N PHE A 88 0.63 -4.48 1.73
CA PHE A 88 0.91 -3.85 0.44
C PHE A 88 1.11 -2.34 0.60
N GLY A 89 2.25 -1.84 0.14
CA GLY A 89 2.40 -0.40 -0.13
C GLY A 89 1.86 -0.06 -1.51
N MET A 90 1.13 1.04 -1.67
CA MET A 90 0.61 1.48 -2.97
C MET A 90 1.05 2.89 -3.30
N VAL A 91 1.56 3.07 -4.52
CA VAL A 91 1.84 4.37 -5.12
C VAL A 91 0.85 4.61 -6.24
N PHE A 92 0.07 5.68 -6.14
CA PHE A 92 -0.92 6.05 -7.15
C PHE A 92 -0.28 6.85 -8.28
N GLN A 93 -0.91 6.86 -9.46
CA GLN A 93 -0.44 7.63 -10.61
C GLN A 93 -0.34 9.14 -10.33
N GLN A 94 -1.26 9.69 -9.54
CA GLN A 94 -1.25 11.10 -9.10
C GLN A 94 -0.59 11.30 -7.73
N PHE A 95 0.19 10.28 -7.25
CA PHE A 95 0.87 10.25 -5.97
C PHE A 95 -0.03 10.39 -4.73
N ASN A 96 -1.13 11.11 -4.81
CA ASN A 96 -2.16 11.31 -3.76
C ASN A 96 -1.53 11.65 -2.39
N LEU A 97 -0.59 12.61 -2.40
CA LEU A 97 -0.08 13.17 -1.16
C LEU A 97 -1.13 14.05 -0.50
N PHE A 98 -1.17 14.05 0.80
CA PHE A 98 -2.03 14.92 1.59
C PHE A 98 -1.48 16.35 1.51
N PRO A 99 -2.20 17.30 0.91
CA PRO A 99 -1.67 18.65 0.64
C PRO A 99 -1.42 19.47 1.90
N GLN A 100 -2.11 19.16 2.99
CA GLN A 100 -1.99 19.81 4.28
C GLN A 100 -0.82 19.32 5.13
N TYR A 101 -0.12 18.26 4.70
CA TYR A 101 1.00 17.66 5.39
C TYR A 101 2.30 17.88 4.64
N THR A 102 3.40 18.05 5.37
CA THR A 102 4.76 18.07 4.82
C THR A 102 5.15 16.70 4.24
N ALA A 103 6.30 16.61 3.57
CA ALA A 103 6.82 15.34 3.07
C ALA A 103 7.01 14.33 4.21
N LEU A 104 7.61 14.75 5.33
CA LEU A 104 7.81 13.90 6.51
C LEU A 104 6.48 13.44 7.10
N GLU A 105 5.53 14.33 7.28
CA GLU A 105 4.20 13.99 7.81
C GLU A 105 3.43 13.04 6.88
N ASN A 106 3.54 13.21 5.56
CA ASN A 106 2.97 12.27 4.59
C ASN A 106 3.55 10.86 4.75
N VAL A 107 4.85 10.73 4.98
CA VAL A 107 5.53 9.44 5.16
C VAL A 107 5.15 8.80 6.49
N THR A 108 5.14 9.56 7.58
CA THR A 108 4.97 9.04 8.95
C THR A 108 3.51 8.86 9.38
N LEU A 109 2.54 9.42 8.64
CA LEU A 109 1.13 9.45 9.04
C LEU A 109 0.57 8.09 9.41
N ALA A 110 0.78 7.09 8.58
CA ALA A 110 0.20 5.76 8.79
C ALA A 110 0.81 5.06 10.02
N GLU A 111 2.13 5.14 10.21
CA GLU A 111 2.79 4.61 11.42
C GLU A 111 2.27 5.30 12.68
N ARG A 112 2.10 6.62 12.65
CA ARG A 112 1.54 7.39 13.78
C ARG A 112 0.13 6.96 14.14
N LEU A 113 -0.72 6.72 13.13
CA LEU A 113 -2.09 6.25 13.35
C LEU A 113 -2.12 4.84 13.93
N LEU A 114 -1.29 3.92 13.41
CA LEU A 114 -1.18 2.57 13.94
C LEU A 114 -0.63 2.57 15.38
N ALA A 115 0.39 3.38 15.65
CA ALA A 115 0.96 3.49 17.00
C ALA A 115 -0.08 3.95 18.01
N GLN A 116 -0.99 4.86 17.65
CA GLN A 116 -2.06 5.35 18.55
C GLN A 116 -3.03 4.26 18.99
N GLU A 117 -3.16 3.18 18.20
CA GLU A 117 -4.03 2.03 18.53
C GLU A 117 -3.35 1.08 19.54
N THR A 118 -2.07 1.27 19.86
CA THR A 118 -1.30 0.38 20.76
C THR A 118 -1.35 0.86 22.22
N PRO A 119 -1.35 -0.07 23.20
CA PRO A 119 -1.28 0.29 24.62
C PRO A 119 0.02 1.03 25.00
N GLU A 120 1.12 0.73 24.32
CA GLU A 120 2.45 1.31 24.51
C GLU A 120 2.46 2.81 24.23
N PHE A 121 1.67 3.26 23.26
CA PHE A 121 1.57 4.68 22.89
C PHE A 121 1.14 5.56 24.08
N LYS A 122 0.26 5.04 24.95
CA LYS A 122 -0.19 5.77 26.15
C LYS A 122 0.91 5.90 27.20
N LYS A 123 1.87 4.95 27.22
CA LYS A 123 2.95 4.89 28.21
C LYS A 123 4.13 5.78 27.82
N ASP A 124 4.51 5.78 26.54
CA ASP A 124 5.66 6.52 26.04
C ASP A 124 5.44 7.13 24.66
N LYS A 125 4.44 8.00 24.58
CA LYS A 125 4.06 8.70 23.35
C LYS A 125 5.25 9.43 22.71
N LYS A 126 6.09 10.10 23.53
CA LYS A 126 7.18 10.93 23.02
C LYS A 126 8.26 10.09 22.32
N ALA A 127 8.71 9.02 22.95
CA ALA A 127 9.74 8.16 22.36
C ALA A 127 9.22 7.46 21.08
N ILE A 128 7.96 7.00 21.07
CA ILE A 128 7.35 6.37 19.90
C ILE A 128 7.28 7.36 18.74
N LEU A 129 6.80 8.58 18.95
CA LEU A 129 6.74 9.59 17.89
C LEU A 129 8.14 9.99 17.39
N THR A 130 9.13 10.11 18.28
CA THR A 130 10.52 10.40 17.89
C THR A 130 11.06 9.29 16.98
N ARG A 131 10.87 8.02 17.34
CA ARG A 131 11.29 6.87 16.52
C ARG A 131 10.62 6.86 15.14
N ILE A 132 9.34 7.15 15.07
CA ILE A 132 8.58 7.23 13.80
C ILE A 132 9.15 8.36 12.93
N ASP A 133 9.45 9.50 13.51
CA ASP A 133 10.01 10.64 12.78
C ASP A 133 11.43 10.36 12.27
N GLU A 134 12.26 9.69 13.06
CA GLU A 134 13.60 9.25 12.65
C GLU A 134 13.51 8.27 11.49
N HIS A 135 12.65 7.26 11.57
CA HIS A 135 12.41 6.33 10.47
C HIS A 135 11.93 7.04 9.19
N GLY A 136 10.98 7.97 9.32
CA GLY A 136 10.51 8.75 8.18
C GLY A 136 11.61 9.62 7.55
N LYS A 137 12.50 10.20 8.36
CA LYS A 137 13.66 10.96 7.89
C LYS A 137 14.65 10.07 7.14
N GLU A 138 14.96 8.88 7.65
CA GLU A 138 15.82 7.91 6.98
C GLU A 138 15.25 7.50 5.62
N LEU A 139 13.96 7.24 5.53
CA LEU A 139 13.32 6.91 4.26
C LEU A 139 13.39 8.06 3.25
N LEU A 140 13.15 9.29 3.68
CA LEU A 140 13.27 10.47 2.82
C LEU A 140 14.71 10.74 2.40
N ASP A 141 15.69 10.53 3.28
CA ASP A 141 17.11 10.66 2.95
C ASP A 141 17.52 9.63 1.88
N ARG A 142 17.13 8.37 2.04
CA ARG A 142 17.35 7.32 1.02
C ARG A 142 16.71 7.65 -0.34
N MET A 143 15.65 8.47 -0.36
CA MET A 143 15.03 8.99 -1.58
C MET A 143 15.69 10.28 -2.10
N GLY A 144 16.77 10.77 -1.47
CA GLY A 144 17.44 12.02 -1.82
C GLY A 144 16.58 13.26 -1.55
N LEU A 145 15.80 13.23 -0.45
CA LEU A 145 14.87 14.30 -0.05
C LEU A 145 15.14 14.85 1.35
N ALA A 146 16.36 14.67 1.88
CA ALA A 146 16.74 15.14 3.22
C ALA A 146 16.42 16.62 3.44
N GLU A 147 16.75 17.49 2.49
CA GLU A 147 16.49 18.93 2.57
C GLU A 147 15.05 19.33 2.26
N ARG A 148 14.19 18.39 1.89
CA ARG A 148 12.80 18.61 1.50
C ARG A 148 11.76 18.06 2.48
N MET A 149 12.20 17.55 3.62
CA MET A 149 11.34 16.90 4.61
C MET A 149 10.19 17.77 5.10
N ASN A 150 10.44 19.07 5.22
CA ASN A 150 9.48 20.07 5.72
C ASN A 150 8.69 20.77 4.60
N HIS A 151 8.88 20.38 3.33
CA HIS A 151 8.15 20.97 2.22
C HIS A 151 6.77 20.32 2.06
N TYR A 152 5.79 21.13 1.69
CA TYR A 152 4.44 20.68 1.32
C TYR A 152 4.42 20.18 -0.13
N PRO A 153 3.45 19.31 -0.51
CA PRO A 153 3.37 18.75 -1.87
C PRO A 153 3.44 19.79 -2.99
N HIS A 154 2.79 20.94 -2.83
CA HIS A 154 2.82 22.02 -3.84
C HIS A 154 4.20 22.69 -4.02
N GLN A 155 5.13 22.49 -3.09
CA GLN A 155 6.51 22.98 -3.14
C GLN A 155 7.49 21.97 -3.74
N LEU A 156 7.00 20.78 -4.10
CA LEU A 156 7.78 19.66 -4.62
C LEU A 156 7.52 19.46 -6.11
N SER A 157 8.56 19.17 -6.88
CA SER A 157 8.40 18.73 -8.27
C SER A 157 7.67 17.38 -8.34
N GLY A 158 7.09 17.02 -9.49
CA GLY A 158 6.40 15.75 -9.67
C GLY A 158 7.27 14.53 -9.31
N GLY A 159 8.55 14.54 -9.71
CA GLY A 159 9.49 13.47 -9.32
C GLY A 159 9.79 13.43 -7.82
N GLN A 160 9.82 14.59 -7.15
CA GLN A 160 9.95 14.65 -5.70
C GLN A 160 8.69 14.12 -4.99
N GLN A 161 7.50 14.52 -5.45
CA GLN A 161 6.24 13.98 -4.94
C GLN A 161 6.14 12.47 -5.11
N GLN A 162 6.59 11.94 -6.25
CA GLN A 162 6.65 10.49 -6.48
C GLN A 162 7.55 9.80 -5.46
N ARG A 163 8.75 10.33 -5.20
CA ARG A 163 9.66 9.76 -4.20
C ARG A 163 9.11 9.83 -2.78
N VAL A 164 8.39 10.90 -2.41
CA VAL A 164 7.65 10.96 -1.13
C VAL A 164 6.57 9.87 -1.07
N ALA A 165 5.82 9.65 -2.15
CA ALA A 165 4.80 8.60 -2.20
C ALA A 165 5.41 7.18 -2.09
N ILE A 166 6.60 6.97 -2.66
CA ILE A 166 7.36 5.71 -2.50
C ILE A 166 7.82 5.55 -1.05
N ALA A 167 8.43 6.57 -0.44
CA ALA A 167 8.82 6.54 0.97
C ALA A 167 7.62 6.23 1.88
N ARG A 168 6.46 6.86 1.65
CA ARG A 168 5.21 6.58 2.36
C ARG A 168 4.76 5.13 2.23
N ALA A 169 4.90 4.54 1.04
CA ALA A 169 4.53 3.14 0.82
C ALA A 169 5.49 2.16 1.51
N LEU A 170 6.74 2.56 1.75
CA LEU A 170 7.75 1.77 2.45
C LEU A 170 7.68 1.90 3.98
N ALA A 171 7.10 2.97 4.50
CA ALA A 171 7.09 3.28 5.93
C ALA A 171 6.34 2.24 6.80
N LEU A 172 5.55 1.36 6.20
CA LEU A 172 4.81 0.29 6.91
C LEU A 172 5.49 -1.10 6.78
N LYS A 173 6.76 -1.15 6.34
CA LYS A 173 7.51 -2.39 6.08
C LYS A 173 8.53 -2.70 7.17
#